data_a0fdfd982e6833120399c1b0b62e5554
#
_entry.id   a0fdfd982e6833120399c1b0b62e5554
#
_cell.length_a   1.000
_cell.length_b   1.000
_cell.length_c   1.000
_cell.angle_alpha   90.00
_cell.angle_beta   90.00
_cell.angle_gamma   90.00
#
_symmetry.space_group_name_H-M   'P 1'
#
loop_
_entity.id
_entity.type
_entity.pdbx_description
1 polymer ?
#
loop_
_entity_poly.entity_id
_entity_poly.type
_entity_poly.pdbx_seq_one_letter_code
_entity_poly.pdbx_strand_id
1 'polypeptide(L)'
;MSDLILFWHRRDLRISDNIALAAARKLTHKVVGIFCLDFNILQRDDVAPARVTYMIGCLQELQRRYLEAGSQLLILQAEPTQGIPKLAIALQAKAVFWNLDVEPYSRERDNSVLNALQQAGIKVENFWDQLLHAPDEIRTGMGTKYTVYTPFWKNWVSKPKAEPVDTLPIMSLEQLTGLTAKEQEIAKLSGTIRLPSAKELGFVWNASLIIEPGEDGAQEKLDDFCDRAIYDYDKQRNFPALDGTSQLSAALKFGSIGIRTVWQATITVMEKCHTEAARINIQTWQQELAWREFYQHALYNFPELANGAYREAFKDFPWDNNQEHFQAWCEGKTGYPIIDAAMRQMNQTGWMHNRCRMIVASFLTKDLIINWQWGEKYFMQNLIDGDLSANNGGWQWSASSGMDPKPLRIFNPFTQGQKFDPKSEYIRKWVPELRWIDTASLLAGKITPIERRSLGYPEPIVDHNQQQRRFKELYKQQKIVE
;
A
#
# COMPACT_ATOMS: atom_id res chain seq x y z
N MET A 1 -8.97 8.97 39.90
CA MET A 1 -8.39 8.17 38.80
C MET A 1 -8.18 9.09 37.61
N SER A 2 -7.12 8.96 36.86
CA SER A 2 -6.88 9.76 35.65
C SER A 2 -7.96 9.47 34.60
N ASP A 3 -8.40 10.49 33.89
CA ASP A 3 -9.34 10.32 32.75
C ASP A 3 -8.58 10.19 31.43
N LEU A 4 -7.25 10.07 31.44
CA LEU A 4 -6.41 10.01 30.29
C LEU A 4 -6.63 8.70 29.50
N ILE A 5 -6.94 8.84 28.22
CA ILE A 5 -6.88 7.76 27.24
C ILE A 5 -5.69 8.02 26.31
N LEU A 6 -4.85 7.00 26.12
CA LEU A 6 -3.80 7.02 25.12
C LEU A 6 -4.33 6.37 23.84
N PHE A 7 -4.17 7.06 22.71
CA PHE A 7 -4.55 6.53 21.40
C PHE A 7 -3.31 6.16 20.58
N TRP A 8 -3.10 4.88 20.33
CA TRP A 8 -1.93 4.39 19.62
C TRP A 8 -2.16 4.34 18.12
N HIS A 9 -1.64 5.36 17.41
CA HIS A 9 -1.62 5.42 15.95
C HIS A 9 -0.61 4.44 15.34
N ARG A 10 -0.95 3.88 14.17
CA ARG A 10 -0.07 3.01 13.35
C ARG A 10 -0.27 3.24 11.87
N ARG A 11 -1.30 2.64 11.26
CA ARG A 11 -1.73 2.80 9.86
C ARG A 11 -3.05 3.59 9.77
N ASP A 12 -3.16 4.58 10.59
CA ASP A 12 -4.34 5.43 10.76
C ASP A 12 -3.90 6.86 11.13
N LEU A 13 -2.95 7.40 10.33
CA LEU A 13 -2.30 8.70 10.60
C LEU A 13 -3.22 9.87 10.24
N ARG A 14 -4.38 9.91 10.93
CA ARG A 14 -5.41 10.93 10.79
C ARG A 14 -6.23 11.07 12.06
N ILE A 15 -6.94 12.18 12.18
CA ILE A 15 -7.93 12.38 13.24
C ILE A 15 -9.36 12.28 12.71
N SER A 16 -9.62 12.55 11.43
CA SER A 16 -10.93 12.45 10.81
C SER A 16 -11.30 11.01 10.51
N ASP A 17 -12.58 10.64 10.59
CA ASP A 17 -13.08 9.30 10.24
C ASP A 17 -12.26 8.15 10.86
N ASN A 18 -11.95 8.24 12.18
CA ASN A 18 -11.14 7.25 12.90
C ASN A 18 -11.99 6.62 14.02
N ILE A 19 -12.36 5.34 13.86
CA ILE A 19 -13.34 4.65 14.72
C ILE A 19 -12.86 4.58 16.18
N ALA A 20 -11.63 4.13 16.41
CA ALA A 20 -11.13 3.97 17.77
C ALA A 20 -10.89 5.32 18.46
N LEU A 21 -10.45 6.33 17.70
CA LEU A 21 -10.29 7.69 18.23
C LEU A 21 -11.66 8.30 18.57
N ALA A 22 -12.67 8.13 17.73
CA ALA A 22 -14.03 8.56 18.02
C ALA A 22 -14.63 7.86 19.25
N ALA A 23 -14.35 6.56 19.43
CA ALA A 23 -14.75 5.81 20.60
C ALA A 23 -14.03 6.31 21.88
N ALA A 24 -12.74 6.60 21.83
CA ALA A 24 -11.99 7.16 22.94
C ALA A 24 -12.54 8.52 23.37
N ARG A 25 -12.84 9.40 22.41
CA ARG A 25 -13.38 10.73 22.64
C ARG A 25 -14.75 10.73 23.30
N LYS A 26 -15.59 9.75 22.97
CA LYS A 26 -16.91 9.59 23.63
C LYS A 26 -16.81 9.33 25.14
N LEU A 27 -15.66 8.86 25.61
CA LEU A 27 -15.42 8.52 27.02
C LEU A 27 -14.76 9.64 27.81
N THR A 28 -13.95 10.47 27.17
CA THR A 28 -13.22 11.58 27.78
C THR A 28 -12.74 12.59 26.75
N HIS A 29 -12.54 13.84 27.19
CA HIS A 29 -11.84 14.86 26.41
C HIS A 29 -10.30 14.76 26.53
N LYS A 30 -9.79 14.03 27.51
CA LYS A 30 -8.34 13.85 27.71
C LYS A 30 -7.82 12.66 26.91
N VAL A 31 -7.71 12.85 25.59
CA VAL A 31 -7.18 11.86 24.66
C VAL A 31 -5.88 12.37 24.07
N VAL A 32 -4.81 11.59 24.22
CA VAL A 32 -3.45 11.90 23.73
C VAL A 32 -3.01 10.85 22.75
N GLY A 33 -2.59 11.27 21.55
CA GLY A 33 -2.06 10.41 20.52
C GLY A 33 -0.66 9.88 20.88
N ILE A 34 -0.37 8.65 20.49
CA ILE A 34 0.98 8.05 20.55
C ILE A 34 1.30 7.48 19.17
N PHE A 35 2.51 7.71 18.69
CA PHE A 35 3.10 6.92 17.61
C PHE A 35 4.40 6.31 18.09
N CYS A 36 4.56 5.00 17.92
CA CYS A 36 5.76 4.29 18.29
C CYS A 36 6.64 4.06 17.05
N LEU A 37 7.88 4.57 17.08
CA LEU A 37 8.91 4.27 16.09
C LEU A 37 9.42 2.84 16.36
N ASP A 38 8.79 1.88 15.71
CA ASP A 38 9.06 0.46 15.87
C ASP A 38 10.31 0.06 15.06
N PHE A 39 11.42 -0.16 15.75
CA PHE A 39 12.68 -0.53 15.13
C PHE A 39 12.65 -1.90 14.45
N ASN A 40 11.79 -2.83 14.90
CA ASN A 40 11.61 -4.11 14.23
C ASN A 40 10.99 -3.95 12.83
N ILE A 41 10.36 -2.81 12.56
CA ILE A 41 9.91 -2.44 11.21
C ILE A 41 10.98 -1.60 10.50
N LEU A 42 11.50 -0.54 11.16
CA LEU A 42 12.38 0.42 10.50
C LEU A 42 13.76 -0.15 10.14
N GLN A 43 14.23 -1.19 10.83
CA GLN A 43 15.51 -1.85 10.56
C GLN A 43 15.43 -3.00 9.56
N ARG A 44 14.24 -3.29 9.02
CA ARG A 44 14.10 -4.31 7.98
C ARG A 44 14.77 -3.85 6.69
N ASP A 45 15.29 -4.80 5.95
CA ASP A 45 16.00 -4.55 4.69
C ASP A 45 15.07 -4.29 3.49
N ASP A 46 13.74 -4.25 3.73
CA ASP A 46 12.70 -3.99 2.74
C ASP A 46 11.98 -2.64 2.96
N VAL A 47 12.58 -1.70 3.69
CA VAL A 47 11.98 -0.40 3.99
C VAL A 47 12.41 0.67 2.99
N ALA A 48 11.45 1.23 2.24
CA ALA A 48 11.71 2.28 1.24
C ALA A 48 11.94 3.66 1.89
N PRO A 49 13.00 4.40 1.50
CA PRO A 49 13.21 5.77 1.96
C PRO A 49 12.05 6.73 1.65
N ALA A 50 11.46 6.63 0.45
CA ALA A 50 10.26 7.40 0.08
C ALA A 50 9.09 7.15 1.04
N ARG A 51 8.89 5.88 1.46
CA ARG A 51 7.83 5.48 2.37
C ARG A 51 8.02 6.06 3.77
N VAL A 52 9.26 6.05 4.29
CA VAL A 52 9.57 6.67 5.60
C VAL A 52 9.43 8.18 5.52
N THR A 53 9.89 8.82 4.43
CA THR A 53 9.72 10.26 4.23
C THR A 53 8.24 10.66 4.23
N TYR A 54 7.38 9.91 3.53
CA TYR A 54 5.94 10.13 3.53
C TYR A 54 5.34 9.94 4.93
N MET A 55 5.71 8.88 5.65
CA MET A 55 5.27 8.62 7.01
C MET A 55 5.61 9.79 7.96
N ILE A 56 6.83 10.29 7.90
CA ILE A 56 7.26 11.43 8.73
C ILE A 56 6.45 12.68 8.40
N GLY A 57 6.20 12.97 7.13
CA GLY A 57 5.31 14.08 6.73
C GLY A 57 3.89 13.92 7.28
N CYS A 58 3.31 12.71 7.20
CA CYS A 58 2.00 12.44 7.81
C CYS A 58 2.01 12.65 9.34
N LEU A 59 3.09 12.27 10.03
CA LEU A 59 3.22 12.47 11.47
C LEU A 59 3.37 13.95 11.84
N GLN A 60 4.06 14.75 11.03
CA GLN A 60 4.17 16.20 11.23
C GLN A 60 2.79 16.88 11.14
N GLU A 61 2.03 16.51 10.10
CA GLU A 61 0.67 17.05 9.95
C GLU A 61 -0.26 16.56 11.06
N LEU A 62 -0.18 15.29 11.44
CA LEU A 62 -0.97 14.75 12.55
C LEU A 62 -0.64 15.41 13.89
N GLN A 63 0.64 15.75 14.17
CA GLN A 63 1.02 16.52 15.34
C GLN A 63 0.37 17.90 15.34
N ARG A 64 0.39 18.60 14.20
CA ARG A 64 -0.28 19.91 14.04
C ARG A 64 -1.77 19.79 14.36
N ARG A 65 -2.46 18.81 13.81
CA ARG A 65 -3.90 18.59 14.03
C ARG A 65 -4.24 18.28 15.49
N TYR A 66 -3.43 17.47 16.16
CA TYR A 66 -3.60 17.26 17.60
C TYR A 66 -3.44 18.53 18.42
N LEU A 67 -2.47 19.39 18.08
CA LEU A 67 -2.29 20.69 18.74
C LEU A 67 -3.49 21.61 18.51
N GLU A 68 -3.99 21.70 17.29
CA GLU A 68 -5.18 22.47 16.95
C GLU A 68 -6.44 21.97 17.69
N ALA A 69 -6.51 20.65 17.92
CA ALA A 69 -7.58 20.06 18.72
C ALA A 69 -7.39 20.22 20.25
N GLY A 70 -6.32 20.88 20.71
CA GLY A 70 -6.03 21.09 22.14
C GLY A 70 -5.32 19.92 22.84
N SER A 71 -4.79 18.96 22.08
CA SER A 71 -4.03 17.82 22.62
C SER A 71 -2.65 17.70 21.98
N GLN A 72 -2.05 16.53 22.00
CA GLN A 72 -0.73 16.28 21.42
C GLN A 72 -0.57 14.86 20.90
N LEU A 73 0.34 14.68 19.94
CA LEU A 73 0.84 13.38 19.50
C LEU A 73 2.24 13.18 20.07
N LEU A 74 2.40 12.18 20.91
CA LEU A 74 3.69 11.76 21.47
C LEU A 74 4.38 10.78 20.52
N ILE A 75 5.68 11.01 20.31
CA ILE A 75 6.52 10.06 19.55
C ILE A 75 7.32 9.22 20.55
N LEU A 76 7.08 7.94 20.55
CA LEU A 76 7.74 6.98 21.45
C LEU A 76 8.85 6.25 20.69
N GLN A 77 10.06 6.29 21.20
CA GLN A 77 11.20 5.56 20.68
C GLN A 77 11.48 4.34 21.56
N ALA A 78 10.79 3.26 21.29
CA ALA A 78 10.90 2.01 22.04
C ALA A 78 10.32 0.84 21.24
N GLU A 79 10.61 -0.37 21.68
CA GLU A 79 9.84 -1.54 21.26
C GLU A 79 8.41 -1.42 21.79
N PRO A 80 7.38 -1.51 20.93
CA PRO A 80 5.98 -1.25 21.31
C PRO A 80 5.50 -2.10 22.49
N THR A 81 5.93 -3.37 22.57
CA THR A 81 5.55 -4.33 23.61
C THR A 81 6.01 -3.91 25.01
N GLN A 82 7.06 -3.13 25.10
CA GLN A 82 7.61 -2.60 26.36
C GLN A 82 7.25 -1.11 26.55
N GLY A 83 7.42 -0.32 25.50
CA GLY A 83 7.32 1.14 25.57
C GLY A 83 5.90 1.63 25.84
N ILE A 84 4.90 1.04 25.18
CA ILE A 84 3.49 1.47 25.35
C ILE A 84 2.96 1.15 26.74
N PRO A 85 3.12 -0.08 27.29
CA PRO A 85 2.72 -0.35 28.68
C PRO A 85 3.46 0.52 29.68
N LYS A 86 4.78 0.72 29.53
CA LYS A 86 5.59 1.58 30.40
C LYS A 86 5.04 3.00 30.43
N LEU A 87 4.76 3.60 29.25
CA LEU A 87 4.22 4.94 29.14
C LEU A 87 2.82 5.03 29.77
N ALA A 88 1.96 4.07 29.50
CA ALA A 88 0.59 4.03 30.00
C ALA A 88 0.55 3.93 31.54
N ILE A 89 1.41 3.09 32.14
CA ILE A 89 1.55 2.96 33.60
C ILE A 89 2.07 4.29 34.20
N ALA A 90 3.14 4.85 33.62
CA ALA A 90 3.76 6.08 34.14
C ALA A 90 2.80 7.27 34.14
N LEU A 91 1.97 7.40 33.11
CA LEU A 91 0.95 8.44 32.96
C LEU A 91 -0.37 8.10 33.70
N GLN A 92 -0.46 6.93 34.33
CA GLN A 92 -1.69 6.44 34.94
C GLN A 92 -2.89 6.48 34.00
N ALA A 93 -2.66 6.08 32.73
CA ALA A 93 -3.69 6.06 31.72
C ALA A 93 -4.84 5.15 32.12
N LYS A 94 -6.08 5.59 31.95
CA LYS A 94 -7.30 4.82 32.19
C LYS A 94 -7.43 3.67 31.18
N ALA A 95 -7.05 3.94 29.93
CA ALA A 95 -7.15 2.98 28.85
C ALA A 95 -6.18 3.33 27.71
N VAL A 96 -5.91 2.33 26.87
CA VAL A 96 -5.22 2.47 25.59
C VAL A 96 -6.12 1.98 24.47
N PHE A 97 -6.28 2.80 23.44
CA PHE A 97 -7.13 2.54 22.26
C PHE A 97 -6.29 2.44 21.02
N TRP A 98 -6.66 1.56 20.08
CA TRP A 98 -6.05 1.50 18.74
C TRP A 98 -6.96 0.83 17.72
N ASN A 99 -6.61 0.96 16.42
CA ASN A 99 -7.27 0.24 15.34
C ASN A 99 -6.52 -1.04 14.97
N LEU A 100 -7.21 -2.13 14.68
CA LEU A 100 -6.64 -3.44 14.33
C LEU A 100 -5.94 -3.43 12.97
N ASP A 101 -5.00 -4.36 12.79
CA ASP A 101 -4.28 -4.59 11.54
C ASP A 101 -4.39 -6.07 11.12
N VAL A 102 -4.25 -6.31 9.81
CA VAL A 102 -4.30 -7.66 9.23
C VAL A 102 -2.93 -8.35 9.16
N GLU A 103 -1.83 -7.58 9.19
CA GLU A 103 -0.48 -8.10 9.01
C GLU A 103 -0.05 -9.01 10.17
N PRO A 104 0.57 -10.18 9.92
CA PRO A 104 0.94 -11.15 10.94
C PRO A 104 1.78 -10.54 12.08
N TYR A 105 2.84 -9.79 11.73
CA TYR A 105 3.68 -9.09 12.73
C TYR A 105 2.86 -8.12 13.59
N SER A 106 1.99 -7.33 12.99
CA SER A 106 1.16 -6.36 13.71
C SER A 106 0.22 -7.06 14.69
N ARG A 107 -0.36 -8.19 14.30
CA ARG A 107 -1.27 -8.99 15.15
C ARG A 107 -0.54 -9.58 16.36
N GLU A 108 0.65 -10.13 16.15
CA GLU A 108 1.47 -10.71 17.24
C GLU A 108 1.93 -9.62 18.22
N ARG A 109 2.47 -8.52 17.71
CA ARG A 109 2.86 -7.35 18.51
C ARG A 109 1.69 -6.79 19.31
N ASP A 110 0.54 -6.59 18.66
CA ASP A 110 -0.65 -6.00 19.29
C ASP A 110 -1.19 -6.90 20.41
N ASN A 111 -1.20 -8.22 20.21
CA ASN A 111 -1.56 -9.18 21.26
C ASN A 111 -0.60 -9.13 22.45
N SER A 112 0.70 -8.97 22.20
CA SER A 112 1.70 -8.83 23.26
C SER A 112 1.50 -7.54 24.06
N VAL A 113 1.24 -6.41 23.39
CA VAL A 113 0.91 -5.13 24.03
C VAL A 113 -0.39 -5.23 24.84
N LEU A 114 -1.43 -5.86 24.28
CA LEU A 114 -2.71 -6.11 24.96
C LEU A 114 -2.50 -6.86 26.29
N ASN A 115 -1.78 -7.97 26.23
CA ASN A 115 -1.51 -8.79 27.42
C ASN A 115 -0.74 -8.01 28.51
N ALA A 116 0.28 -7.24 28.12
CA ALA A 116 1.07 -6.43 29.05
C ALA A 116 0.23 -5.31 29.72
N LEU A 117 -0.63 -4.64 28.96
CA LEU A 117 -1.55 -3.61 29.48
C LEU A 117 -2.58 -4.22 30.44
N GLN A 118 -3.17 -5.37 30.09
CA GLN A 118 -4.14 -6.06 30.94
C GLN A 118 -3.51 -6.52 32.27
N GLN A 119 -2.28 -7.05 32.23
CA GLN A 119 -1.52 -7.40 33.43
C GLN A 119 -1.25 -6.18 34.34
N ALA A 120 -1.09 -5.01 33.74
CA ALA A 120 -0.95 -3.75 34.47
C ALA A 120 -2.30 -3.14 34.94
N GLY A 121 -3.44 -3.79 34.70
CA GLY A 121 -4.76 -3.30 35.06
C GLY A 121 -5.27 -2.14 34.18
N ILE A 122 -4.67 -1.93 33.02
CA ILE A 122 -5.07 -0.88 32.08
C ILE A 122 -6.06 -1.44 31.07
N LYS A 123 -7.19 -0.75 30.88
CA LYS A 123 -8.22 -1.15 29.92
C LYS A 123 -7.71 -0.99 28.49
N VAL A 124 -8.08 -1.92 27.61
CA VAL A 124 -7.77 -1.87 26.18
C VAL A 124 -9.05 -1.98 25.37
N GLU A 125 -9.15 -1.13 24.34
CA GLU A 125 -10.21 -1.19 23.34
C GLU A 125 -9.59 -1.11 21.94
N ASN A 126 -10.03 -1.97 21.02
CA ASN A 126 -9.54 -1.99 19.65
C ASN A 126 -10.69 -2.20 18.64
N PHE A 127 -10.49 -1.69 17.41
CA PHE A 127 -11.53 -1.62 16.39
C PHE A 127 -10.97 -1.90 15.00
N TRP A 128 -11.79 -2.42 14.10
CA TRP A 128 -11.48 -2.42 12.67
C TRP A 128 -11.78 -1.06 12.07
N ASP A 129 -10.79 -0.46 11.39
CA ASP A 129 -10.88 0.88 10.83
C ASP A 129 -10.42 0.96 9.37
N GLN A 130 -9.37 0.23 9.00
CA GLN A 130 -8.78 0.25 7.67
C GLN A 130 -9.56 -0.57 6.62
N LEU A 131 -10.62 -1.25 7.03
CA LEU A 131 -11.50 -2.09 6.21
C LEU A 131 -12.92 -1.58 6.28
N LEU A 132 -13.67 -1.68 5.18
CA LEU A 132 -15.12 -1.45 5.19
C LEU A 132 -15.88 -2.61 5.84
N HIS A 133 -15.29 -3.82 5.75
CA HIS A 133 -15.80 -5.00 6.42
C HIS A 133 -14.67 -5.75 7.13
N ALA A 134 -14.90 -6.09 8.40
CA ALA A 134 -13.94 -6.93 9.14
C ALA A 134 -13.74 -8.29 8.44
N PRO A 135 -12.57 -8.94 8.58
CA PRO A 135 -12.27 -10.18 7.87
C PRO A 135 -13.27 -11.32 8.09
N ASP A 136 -13.99 -11.31 9.22
CA ASP A 136 -15.00 -12.32 9.54
C ASP A 136 -16.42 -11.99 9.02
N GLU A 137 -16.64 -10.79 8.54
CA GLU A 137 -17.95 -10.37 8.02
C GLU A 137 -18.22 -10.83 6.59
N ILE A 138 -17.15 -11.08 5.79
CA ILE A 138 -17.25 -11.51 4.39
C ILE A 138 -16.92 -13.00 4.28
N ARG A 139 -17.93 -13.83 4.30
CA ARG A 139 -17.86 -15.30 4.21
C ARG A 139 -18.70 -15.84 3.07
N THR A 140 -18.35 -17.01 2.54
CA THR A 140 -19.18 -17.73 1.57
C THR A 140 -20.51 -18.17 2.22
N GLY A 141 -21.48 -18.60 1.42
CA GLY A 141 -22.73 -19.14 1.95
C GLY A 141 -22.56 -20.36 2.87
N MET A 142 -21.43 -21.05 2.81
CA MET A 142 -21.04 -22.14 3.71
C MET A 142 -20.20 -21.68 4.91
N GLY A 143 -20.02 -20.37 5.12
CA GLY A 143 -19.21 -19.81 6.21
C GLY A 143 -17.71 -19.88 5.99
N THR A 144 -17.21 -20.34 4.83
CA THR A 144 -15.79 -20.44 4.52
C THR A 144 -15.22 -19.09 4.02
N LYS A 145 -13.90 -19.03 3.92
CA LYS A 145 -13.13 -17.87 3.44
C LYS A 145 -13.15 -17.81 1.92
N TYR A 146 -13.17 -16.60 1.35
CA TYR A 146 -13.05 -16.43 -0.10
C TYR A 146 -11.59 -16.54 -0.54
N THR A 147 -11.36 -17.30 -1.60
CA THR A 147 -10.08 -17.41 -2.31
C THR A 147 -10.17 -16.92 -3.76
N VAL A 148 -11.35 -16.50 -4.21
CA VAL A 148 -11.61 -15.98 -5.55
C VAL A 148 -12.28 -14.61 -5.45
N TYR A 149 -11.74 -13.63 -6.15
CA TYR A 149 -12.18 -12.23 -6.07
C TYR A 149 -13.63 -12.00 -6.52
N THR A 150 -14.06 -12.54 -7.66
CA THR A 150 -15.40 -12.24 -8.20
C THR A 150 -16.55 -12.58 -7.24
N PRO A 151 -16.61 -13.76 -6.60
CA PRO A 151 -17.63 -14.03 -5.60
C PRO A 151 -17.45 -13.22 -4.30
N PHE A 152 -16.18 -12.88 -3.92
CA PHE A 152 -15.92 -11.96 -2.82
C PHE A 152 -16.55 -10.58 -3.11
N TRP A 153 -16.25 -9.97 -4.27
CA TRP A 153 -16.82 -8.70 -4.68
C TRP A 153 -18.35 -8.67 -4.61
N LYS A 154 -19.01 -9.68 -5.15
CA LYS A 154 -20.47 -9.77 -5.15
C LYS A 154 -21.07 -9.75 -3.74
N ASN A 155 -20.46 -10.47 -2.81
CA ASN A 155 -20.89 -10.46 -1.41
C ASN A 155 -20.52 -9.13 -0.74
N TRP A 156 -19.28 -8.67 -0.93
CA TRP A 156 -18.76 -7.46 -0.32
C TRP A 156 -19.58 -6.23 -0.71
N VAL A 157 -19.90 -6.05 -2.00
CA VAL A 157 -20.63 -4.88 -2.49
C VAL A 157 -22.11 -4.89 -2.05
N SER A 158 -22.70 -6.05 -1.84
CA SER A 158 -24.11 -6.17 -1.41
C SER A 158 -24.34 -5.81 0.05
N LYS A 159 -23.30 -5.79 0.87
CA LYS A 159 -23.40 -5.42 2.28
C LYS A 159 -23.35 -3.90 2.47
N PRO A 160 -24.14 -3.34 3.41
CA PRO A 160 -24.09 -1.91 3.72
C PRO A 160 -22.69 -1.55 4.25
N LYS A 161 -22.19 -0.37 3.87
CA LYS A 161 -20.95 0.19 4.40
C LYS A 161 -21.26 1.22 5.46
N ALA A 162 -20.45 1.22 6.53
CA ALA A 162 -20.53 2.25 7.54
C ALA A 162 -20.20 3.62 6.94
N GLU A 163 -20.89 4.65 7.40
CA GLU A 163 -20.56 6.04 7.08
C GLU A 163 -19.28 6.48 7.78
N PRO A 164 -18.60 7.54 7.27
CA PRO A 164 -17.50 8.19 7.99
C PRO A 164 -17.95 8.60 9.39
N VAL A 165 -17.07 8.41 10.37
CA VAL A 165 -17.36 8.82 11.75
C VAL A 165 -16.81 10.22 12.03
N ASP A 166 -17.64 11.06 12.65
CA ASP A 166 -17.19 12.35 13.16
C ASP A 166 -16.22 12.15 14.31
N THR A 167 -14.96 12.45 14.06
CA THR A 167 -13.94 12.27 15.08
C THR A 167 -13.60 13.55 15.82
N LEU A 168 -13.28 14.60 15.11
CA LEU A 168 -13.00 15.92 15.67
C LEU A 168 -13.33 16.97 14.61
N PRO A 169 -14.45 17.68 14.74
CA PRO A 169 -14.58 18.92 13.98
C PRO A 169 -13.47 19.86 14.45
N ILE A 170 -12.65 20.34 13.55
CA ILE A 170 -11.59 21.34 13.82
C ILE A 170 -12.15 22.60 14.51
N MET A 171 -13.45 22.78 14.46
CA MET A 171 -14.19 23.95 14.96
C MET A 171 -15.26 23.60 16.03
N SER A 172 -15.23 22.44 16.67
CA SER A 172 -16.21 22.17 17.75
C SER A 172 -15.80 22.87 19.05
N LEU A 173 -16.81 23.32 19.80
CA LEU A 173 -16.64 23.91 21.16
C LEU A 173 -16.05 22.91 22.17
N GLU A 174 -15.93 21.65 21.82
CA GLU A 174 -15.40 20.55 22.65
C GLU A 174 -14.01 20.15 22.18
N GLN A 175 -13.00 20.91 22.57
CA GLN A 175 -11.60 20.56 22.29
C GLN A 175 -11.12 19.40 23.16
N LEU A 176 -10.14 18.64 22.64
CA LEU A 176 -9.40 17.69 23.47
C LEU A 176 -8.59 18.42 24.56
N THR A 177 -8.21 17.68 25.56
CA THR A 177 -7.28 18.15 26.60
C THR A 177 -6.00 17.33 26.53
N GLY A 178 -4.87 17.99 26.42
CA GLY A 178 -3.54 17.37 26.40
C GLY A 178 -2.98 17.06 27.79
N LEU A 179 -1.71 16.65 27.82
CA LEU A 179 -0.97 16.42 29.05
C LEU A 179 -0.60 17.76 29.73
N THR A 180 -0.66 17.79 31.05
CA THR A 180 -0.09 18.86 31.87
C THR A 180 1.44 18.87 31.76
N ALA A 181 2.08 19.96 32.16
CA ALA A 181 3.56 20.06 32.16
C ALA A 181 4.23 18.92 32.95
N LYS A 182 3.68 18.53 34.10
CA LYS A 182 4.17 17.40 34.89
C LYS A 182 4.04 16.05 34.15
N GLU A 183 2.92 15.82 33.51
CA GLU A 183 2.70 14.59 32.71
C GLU A 183 3.61 14.55 31.48
N GLN A 184 3.90 15.69 30.86
CA GLN A 184 4.86 15.79 29.76
C GLN A 184 6.28 15.41 30.20
N GLU A 185 6.72 15.82 31.38
CA GLU A 185 8.01 15.40 31.94
C GLU A 185 8.03 13.90 32.21
N ILE A 186 6.95 13.33 32.75
CA ILE A 186 6.82 11.88 32.95
C ILE A 186 6.89 11.14 31.60
N ALA A 187 6.23 11.67 30.56
CA ALA A 187 6.28 11.08 29.21
C ALA A 187 7.70 11.08 28.63
N LYS A 188 8.46 12.18 28.79
CA LYS A 188 9.87 12.23 28.38
C LYS A 188 10.72 11.19 29.07
N LEU A 189 10.59 11.05 30.40
CA LEU A 189 11.28 10.02 31.18
C LEU A 189 10.87 8.60 30.80
N SER A 190 9.71 8.45 30.18
CA SER A 190 9.18 7.16 29.70
C SER A 190 9.62 6.81 28.27
N GLY A 191 10.41 7.67 27.61
CA GLY A 191 11.00 7.40 26.29
C GLY A 191 10.35 8.15 25.14
N THR A 192 9.52 9.20 25.41
CA THR A 192 9.05 10.04 24.32
C THR A 192 10.14 11.01 23.86
N ILE A 193 10.19 11.24 22.57
CA ILE A 193 11.17 12.10 21.89
C ILE A 193 10.47 13.13 21.00
N ARG A 194 11.22 14.09 20.49
CA ARG A 194 10.74 14.86 19.33
C ARG A 194 10.60 13.95 18.10
N LEU A 195 9.74 14.33 17.17
CA LEU A 195 9.65 13.63 15.88
C LEU A 195 10.96 13.82 15.11
N PRO A 196 11.70 12.73 14.79
CA PRO A 196 12.90 12.83 13.97
C PRO A 196 12.53 13.01 12.49
N SER A 197 13.43 13.58 11.71
CA SER A 197 13.34 13.55 10.25
C SER A 197 13.65 12.13 9.72
N ALA A 198 13.22 11.83 8.48
CA ALA A 198 13.57 10.57 7.84
C ALA A 198 15.10 10.38 7.73
N LYS A 199 15.85 11.47 7.49
CA LYS A 199 17.32 11.47 7.44
C LYS A 199 17.95 11.09 8.78
N GLU A 200 17.42 11.56 9.90
CA GLU A 200 17.89 11.18 11.24
C GLU A 200 17.63 9.70 11.57
N LEU A 201 16.63 9.12 10.94
CA LEU A 201 16.35 7.68 10.98
C LEU A 201 17.19 6.85 9.98
N GLY A 202 18.08 7.50 9.21
CA GLY A 202 18.94 6.83 8.23
C GLY A 202 18.33 6.71 6.82
N PHE A 203 17.17 7.31 6.57
CA PHE A 203 16.49 7.23 5.27
C PHE A 203 16.64 8.54 4.50
N VAL A 204 17.22 8.45 3.29
CA VAL A 204 17.46 9.61 2.42
C VAL A 204 16.62 9.46 1.15
N TRP A 205 15.70 10.40 0.94
CA TRP A 205 14.92 10.52 -0.27
C TRP A 205 15.01 11.95 -0.80
N ASN A 206 15.49 12.11 -2.05
CA ASN A 206 15.81 13.43 -2.62
C ASN A 206 14.79 13.89 -3.69
N ALA A 207 13.89 13.01 -4.11
CA ALA A 207 12.86 13.36 -5.09
C ALA A 207 11.59 13.90 -4.40
N SER A 208 10.77 14.63 -5.13
CA SER A 208 9.44 15.02 -4.66
C SER A 208 8.55 13.79 -4.50
N LEU A 209 7.71 13.80 -3.48
CA LEU A 209 6.67 12.80 -3.31
C LEU A 209 5.54 13.03 -4.31
N ILE A 210 4.90 11.96 -4.77
CA ILE A 210 3.79 12.03 -5.75
C ILE A 210 2.47 12.53 -5.13
N ILE A 211 2.36 12.49 -3.82
CA ILE A 211 1.22 12.95 -3.03
C ILE A 211 1.75 13.65 -1.79
N GLU A 212 1.13 14.77 -1.44
CA GLU A 212 1.42 15.48 -0.18
C GLU A 212 1.07 14.59 1.01
N PRO A 213 1.97 14.47 2.01
CA PRO A 213 1.67 13.71 3.22
C PRO A 213 0.55 14.34 4.07
N GLY A 214 -0.23 13.47 4.72
CA GLY A 214 -1.25 13.89 5.68
C GLY A 214 -2.67 13.84 5.13
N GLU A 215 -3.62 14.28 5.96
CA GLU A 215 -5.06 14.26 5.63
C GLU A 215 -5.41 15.24 4.53
N ASP A 216 -4.84 16.47 4.59
CA ASP A 216 -5.15 17.52 3.61
C ASP A 216 -4.73 17.10 2.20
N GLY A 217 -3.50 16.61 2.02
CA GLY A 217 -3.02 16.14 0.72
C GLY A 217 -3.78 14.91 0.20
N ALA A 218 -4.20 14.03 1.10
CA ALA A 218 -5.00 12.87 0.73
C ALA A 218 -6.44 13.25 0.30
N GLN A 219 -7.05 14.22 0.99
CA GLN A 219 -8.38 14.74 0.64
C GLN A 219 -8.34 15.48 -0.69
N GLU A 220 -7.36 16.36 -0.92
CA GLU A 220 -7.17 17.08 -2.18
C GLU A 220 -7.06 16.11 -3.36
N LYS A 221 -6.29 15.02 -3.21
CA LYS A 221 -6.18 13.98 -4.25
C LYS A 221 -7.49 13.25 -4.50
N LEU A 222 -8.27 12.96 -3.45
CA LEU A 222 -9.58 12.33 -3.59
C LEU A 222 -10.55 13.25 -4.34
N ASP A 223 -10.61 14.53 -3.96
CA ASP A 223 -11.49 15.53 -4.56
C ASP A 223 -11.15 15.73 -6.04
N ASP A 224 -9.87 15.93 -6.35
CA ASP A 224 -9.36 16.09 -7.72
C ASP A 224 -9.72 14.89 -8.62
N PHE A 225 -9.58 13.68 -8.09
CA PHE A 225 -9.95 12.45 -8.79
C PHE A 225 -11.47 12.33 -8.99
N CYS A 226 -12.26 12.63 -7.96
CA CYS A 226 -13.71 12.56 -8.01
C CYS A 226 -14.33 13.64 -8.91
N ASP A 227 -13.69 14.78 -9.05
CA ASP A 227 -14.15 15.86 -9.92
C ASP A 227 -13.92 15.57 -11.42
N ARG A 228 -12.93 14.76 -11.79
CA ARG A 228 -12.49 14.60 -13.18
C ARG A 228 -12.30 13.15 -13.60
N ALA A 229 -11.24 12.50 -13.12
CA ALA A 229 -10.75 11.25 -13.69
C ALA A 229 -11.66 10.04 -13.39
N ILE A 230 -12.45 10.08 -12.33
CA ILE A 230 -13.35 8.99 -11.96
C ILE A 230 -14.38 8.67 -13.04
N TYR A 231 -14.83 9.69 -13.83
CA TYR A 231 -15.85 9.53 -14.87
C TYR A 231 -15.37 8.80 -16.13
N ASP A 232 -14.04 8.71 -16.33
CA ASP A 232 -13.40 7.99 -17.42
C ASP A 232 -12.44 6.90 -16.94
N TYR A 233 -12.54 6.51 -15.67
CA TYR A 233 -11.60 5.65 -15.00
C TYR A 233 -11.37 4.30 -15.72
N ASP A 234 -12.43 3.58 -16.10
CA ASP A 234 -12.29 2.28 -16.78
C ASP A 234 -11.52 2.38 -18.10
N LYS A 235 -11.68 3.49 -18.81
CA LYS A 235 -10.96 3.75 -20.06
C LYS A 235 -9.50 4.15 -19.82
N GLN A 236 -9.24 5.01 -18.82
CA GLN A 236 -7.93 5.65 -18.63
C GLN A 236 -7.00 4.89 -17.69
N ARG A 237 -7.55 4.11 -16.74
CA ARG A 237 -6.80 3.40 -15.69
C ARG A 237 -5.68 2.49 -16.19
N ASN A 238 -5.65 2.16 -17.48
CA ASN A 238 -4.65 1.28 -18.05
C ASN A 238 -3.52 2.01 -18.79
N PHE A 239 -3.61 3.32 -18.95
CA PHE A 239 -2.66 4.13 -19.72
C PHE A 239 -1.72 4.90 -18.79
N PRO A 240 -0.47 4.45 -18.61
CA PRO A 240 0.44 5.04 -17.64
C PRO A 240 0.93 6.45 -18.00
N ALA A 241 0.70 6.88 -19.26
CA ALA A 241 0.97 8.25 -19.70
C ALA A 241 -0.09 9.26 -19.24
N LEU A 242 -1.28 8.77 -18.82
CA LEU A 242 -2.39 9.61 -18.41
C LEU A 242 -2.47 9.73 -16.87
N ASP A 243 -2.91 10.89 -16.39
CA ASP A 243 -3.27 11.08 -14.98
C ASP A 243 -4.73 10.64 -14.75
N GLY A 244 -4.99 9.33 -14.99
CA GLY A 244 -6.30 8.71 -14.95
C GLY A 244 -6.57 7.87 -13.69
N THR A 245 -5.72 7.97 -12.65
CA THR A 245 -5.84 7.20 -11.41
C THR A 245 -5.84 8.10 -10.18
N SER A 246 -6.44 7.63 -9.07
CA SER A 246 -6.55 8.43 -7.85
C SER A 246 -5.22 8.66 -7.14
N GLN A 247 -4.22 7.81 -7.35
CA GLN A 247 -2.92 7.82 -6.65
C GLN A 247 -3.01 7.78 -5.10
N LEU A 248 -4.14 7.33 -4.55
CA LEU A 248 -4.40 7.29 -3.10
C LEU A 248 -3.74 6.11 -2.37
N SER A 249 -2.97 5.28 -3.05
CA SER A 249 -2.41 4.05 -2.46
C SER A 249 -1.53 4.31 -1.23
N ALA A 250 -0.70 5.36 -1.23
CA ALA A 250 0.11 5.74 -0.08
C ALA A 250 -0.77 6.27 1.08
N ALA A 251 -1.75 7.11 0.78
CA ALA A 251 -2.68 7.62 1.78
C ALA A 251 -3.49 6.50 2.46
N LEU A 252 -3.99 5.53 1.67
CA LEU A 252 -4.69 4.35 2.20
C LEU A 252 -3.76 3.38 2.94
N LYS A 253 -2.48 3.29 2.57
CA LYS A 253 -1.47 2.49 3.28
C LYS A 253 -1.22 3.03 4.68
N PHE A 254 -1.01 4.34 4.81
CA PHE A 254 -0.73 4.99 6.08
C PHE A 254 -1.99 5.43 6.83
N GLY A 255 -3.15 5.31 6.19
CA GLY A 255 -4.42 5.72 6.77
C GLY A 255 -4.49 7.22 7.03
N SER A 256 -3.82 8.05 6.20
CA SER A 256 -4.02 9.50 6.20
C SER A 256 -5.35 9.90 5.56
N ILE A 257 -6.11 8.94 5.04
CA ILE A 257 -7.52 9.09 4.66
C ILE A 257 -8.30 7.85 5.10
N GLY A 258 -9.53 8.03 5.58
CA GLY A 258 -10.42 6.96 5.97
C GLY A 258 -11.00 6.22 4.76
N ILE A 259 -11.07 4.89 4.82
CA ILE A 259 -11.67 4.10 3.71
C ILE A 259 -13.17 4.38 3.57
N ARG A 260 -13.88 4.72 4.65
CA ARG A 260 -15.29 5.11 4.63
C ARG A 260 -15.47 6.46 3.93
N THR A 261 -14.58 7.43 4.20
CA THR A 261 -14.53 8.72 3.48
C THR A 261 -14.35 8.51 1.99
N VAL A 262 -13.39 7.67 1.59
CA VAL A 262 -13.15 7.34 0.18
C VAL A 262 -14.37 6.65 -0.44
N TRP A 263 -14.99 5.70 0.26
CA TRP A 263 -16.20 5.04 -0.22
C TRP A 263 -17.37 6.02 -0.36
N GLN A 264 -17.61 6.88 0.65
CA GLN A 264 -18.69 7.87 0.63
C GLN A 264 -18.52 8.86 -0.53
N ALA A 265 -17.29 9.26 -0.86
CA ALA A 265 -17.03 10.08 -2.03
C ALA A 265 -17.52 9.41 -3.33
N THR A 266 -17.33 8.08 -3.47
CA THR A 266 -17.87 7.35 -4.63
C THR A 266 -19.40 7.37 -4.69
N ILE A 267 -20.07 7.26 -3.54
CA ILE A 267 -21.54 7.33 -3.47
C ILE A 267 -22.03 8.71 -3.88
N THR A 268 -21.40 9.77 -3.35
CA THR A 268 -21.75 11.15 -3.70
C THR A 268 -21.58 11.44 -5.19
N VAL A 269 -20.51 10.94 -5.81
CA VAL A 269 -20.30 11.06 -7.26
C VAL A 269 -21.34 10.23 -8.03
N MET A 270 -21.66 9.03 -7.56
CA MET A 270 -22.65 8.15 -8.18
C MET A 270 -24.06 8.79 -8.21
N GLU A 271 -24.46 9.49 -7.14
CA GLU A 271 -25.74 10.22 -7.06
C GLU A 271 -25.82 11.37 -8.06
N LYS A 272 -24.71 12.04 -8.31
CA LYS A 272 -24.60 13.14 -9.30
C LYS A 272 -24.51 12.65 -10.74
N CYS A 273 -24.40 11.36 -10.95
CA CYS A 273 -24.08 10.77 -12.24
C CYS A 273 -25.35 10.58 -13.11
N HIS A 274 -25.34 11.12 -14.32
CA HIS A 274 -26.48 11.09 -15.23
C HIS A 274 -26.37 10.06 -16.36
N THR A 275 -25.22 9.39 -16.52
CA THR A 275 -24.97 8.44 -17.62
C THR A 275 -24.56 7.07 -17.10
N GLU A 276 -25.00 6.02 -17.78
CA GLU A 276 -24.61 4.64 -17.45
C GLU A 276 -23.11 4.43 -17.62
N ALA A 277 -22.50 5.06 -18.63
CA ALA A 277 -21.05 4.98 -18.83
C ALA A 277 -20.26 5.51 -17.63
N ALA A 278 -20.65 6.64 -17.05
CA ALA A 278 -20.01 7.18 -15.87
C ALA A 278 -20.23 6.28 -14.65
N ARG A 279 -21.43 5.68 -14.47
CA ARG A 279 -21.71 4.71 -13.41
C ARG A 279 -20.77 3.51 -13.47
N ILE A 280 -20.53 2.96 -14.65
CA ILE A 280 -19.60 1.86 -14.88
C ILE A 280 -18.17 2.25 -14.46
N ASN A 281 -17.72 3.47 -14.81
CA ASN A 281 -16.40 3.96 -14.42
C ASN A 281 -16.23 4.03 -12.89
N ILE A 282 -17.23 4.59 -12.18
CA ILE A 282 -17.23 4.68 -10.72
C ILE A 282 -17.23 3.28 -10.09
N GLN A 283 -18.08 2.36 -10.57
CA GLN A 283 -18.11 0.98 -10.10
C GLN A 283 -16.78 0.27 -10.34
N THR A 284 -16.12 0.53 -11.46
CA THR A 284 -14.78 -0.03 -11.74
C THR A 284 -13.78 0.44 -10.70
N TRP A 285 -13.83 1.70 -10.26
CA TRP A 285 -12.95 2.16 -9.19
C TRP A 285 -13.33 1.57 -7.82
N GLN A 286 -14.62 1.45 -7.51
CA GLN A 286 -15.09 0.75 -6.31
C GLN A 286 -14.56 -0.70 -6.24
N GLN A 287 -14.42 -1.37 -7.39
CA GLN A 287 -13.81 -2.71 -7.46
C GLN A 287 -12.33 -2.69 -7.08
N GLU A 288 -11.58 -1.61 -7.35
CA GLU A 288 -10.18 -1.51 -6.91
C GLU A 288 -10.07 -1.36 -5.38
N LEU A 289 -11.01 -0.66 -4.74
CA LEU A 289 -11.10 -0.61 -3.28
C LEU A 289 -11.40 -2.01 -2.70
N ALA A 290 -12.30 -2.75 -3.35
CA ALA A 290 -12.59 -4.14 -2.97
C ALA A 290 -11.41 -5.09 -3.22
N TRP A 291 -10.60 -4.90 -4.27
CA TRP A 291 -9.36 -5.65 -4.48
C TRP A 291 -8.37 -5.45 -3.34
N ARG A 292 -8.18 -4.20 -2.89
CA ARG A 292 -7.34 -3.90 -1.72
C ARG A 292 -7.83 -4.69 -0.50
N GLU A 293 -9.13 -4.66 -0.22
CA GLU A 293 -9.72 -5.34 0.93
C GLU A 293 -9.68 -6.87 0.79
N PHE A 294 -9.87 -7.41 -0.43
CA PHE A 294 -9.72 -8.83 -0.71
C PHE A 294 -8.33 -9.36 -0.35
N TYR A 295 -7.26 -8.64 -0.72
CA TYR A 295 -5.90 -9.04 -0.35
C TYR A 295 -5.65 -8.93 1.16
N GLN A 296 -6.24 -7.96 1.83
CA GLN A 296 -6.16 -7.84 3.29
C GLN A 296 -6.90 -8.99 3.99
N HIS A 297 -8.09 -9.37 3.51
CA HIS A 297 -8.81 -10.56 3.99
C HIS A 297 -8.03 -11.85 3.70
N ALA A 298 -7.41 -11.95 2.54
CA ALA A 298 -6.58 -13.11 2.19
C ALA A 298 -5.40 -13.25 3.16
N LEU A 299 -4.63 -12.18 3.39
CA LEU A 299 -3.49 -12.21 4.31
C LEU A 299 -3.91 -12.48 5.76
N TYR A 300 -5.03 -11.90 6.22
CA TYR A 300 -5.55 -12.16 7.57
C TYR A 300 -5.94 -13.62 7.77
N ASN A 301 -6.57 -14.21 6.77
CA ASN A 301 -7.09 -15.57 6.82
C ASN A 301 -6.05 -16.65 6.50
N PHE A 302 -4.99 -16.30 5.77
CA PHE A 302 -3.91 -17.17 5.29
C PHE A 302 -2.57 -16.47 5.54
N PRO A 303 -2.15 -16.33 6.82
CA PRO A 303 -0.94 -15.56 7.17
C PRO A 303 0.34 -16.15 6.58
N GLU A 304 0.35 -17.44 6.21
CA GLU A 304 1.44 -18.11 5.50
C GLU A 304 1.76 -17.51 4.14
N LEU A 305 0.82 -16.78 3.51
CA LEU A 305 1.06 -16.04 2.27
C LEU A 305 2.20 -15.05 2.38
N ALA A 306 2.44 -14.49 3.57
CA ALA A 306 3.56 -13.59 3.82
C ALA A 306 4.93 -14.23 3.57
N ASN A 307 5.01 -15.57 3.61
CA ASN A 307 6.27 -16.32 3.54
C ASN A 307 6.44 -17.12 2.25
N GLY A 308 5.38 -17.30 1.44
CA GLY A 308 5.50 -18.14 0.25
C GLY A 308 4.28 -18.19 -0.66
N ALA A 309 4.35 -19.02 -1.67
CA ALA A 309 3.30 -19.21 -2.66
C ALA A 309 2.06 -19.88 -2.06
N TYR A 310 0.87 -19.42 -2.48
CA TYR A 310 -0.39 -20.09 -2.15
C TYR A 310 -0.52 -21.45 -2.84
N ARG A 311 -0.09 -21.54 -4.12
CA ARG A 311 -0.16 -22.77 -4.91
C ARG A 311 1.04 -23.64 -4.67
N GLU A 312 0.79 -24.96 -4.47
CA GLU A 312 1.82 -25.96 -4.21
C GLU A 312 2.87 -26.01 -5.33
N ALA A 313 2.44 -26.04 -6.59
CA ALA A 313 3.32 -26.05 -7.78
C ALA A 313 4.37 -24.92 -7.82
N PHE A 314 4.23 -23.88 -7.02
CA PHE A 314 5.16 -22.74 -6.98
C PHE A 314 5.98 -22.67 -5.70
N LYS A 315 5.78 -23.57 -4.74
CA LYS A 315 6.60 -23.61 -3.52
C LYS A 315 8.05 -24.01 -3.85
N ASP A 316 8.20 -25.04 -4.67
CA ASP A 316 9.50 -25.56 -5.12
C ASP A 316 9.71 -25.36 -6.63
N PHE A 317 9.17 -24.28 -7.20
CA PHE A 317 9.32 -24.00 -8.63
C PHE A 317 10.80 -23.76 -8.98
N PRO A 318 11.33 -24.37 -10.07
CA PRO A 318 12.76 -24.27 -10.43
C PRO A 318 13.08 -22.93 -11.09
N TRP A 319 13.15 -21.88 -10.29
CA TRP A 319 13.53 -20.55 -10.72
C TRP A 319 15.01 -20.49 -11.12
N ASP A 320 15.33 -19.80 -12.22
CA ASP A 320 16.73 -19.62 -12.67
C ASP A 320 17.52 -18.70 -11.74
N ASN A 321 16.84 -17.69 -11.21
CA ASN A 321 17.43 -16.72 -10.27
C ASN A 321 18.75 -16.09 -10.75
N ASN A 322 18.83 -15.75 -12.04
CA ASN A 322 20.02 -15.11 -12.61
C ASN A 322 20.19 -13.69 -12.04
N GLN A 323 21.30 -13.45 -11.33
CA GLN A 323 21.58 -12.20 -10.65
C GLN A 323 21.80 -11.02 -11.63
N GLU A 324 22.45 -11.25 -12.77
CA GLU A 324 22.72 -10.21 -13.77
C GLU A 324 21.40 -9.74 -14.42
N HIS A 325 20.53 -10.67 -14.76
CA HIS A 325 19.20 -10.36 -15.27
C HIS A 325 18.33 -9.63 -14.23
N PHE A 326 18.39 -10.03 -12.96
CA PHE A 326 17.69 -9.36 -11.89
C PHE A 326 18.18 -7.91 -11.72
N GLN A 327 19.50 -7.71 -11.72
CA GLN A 327 20.08 -6.37 -11.60
C GLN A 327 19.69 -5.49 -12.80
N ALA A 328 19.73 -6.01 -14.03
CA ALA A 328 19.29 -5.30 -15.22
C ALA A 328 17.80 -4.90 -15.14
N TRP A 329 16.95 -5.79 -14.59
CA TRP A 329 15.54 -5.49 -14.34
C TRP A 329 15.39 -4.40 -13.28
N CYS A 330 16.08 -4.49 -12.15
CA CYS A 330 16.06 -3.47 -11.10
C CYS A 330 16.49 -2.09 -11.63
N GLU A 331 17.48 -2.02 -12.49
CA GLU A 331 18.00 -0.77 -13.04
C GLU A 331 17.19 -0.20 -14.23
N GLY A 332 16.22 -0.96 -14.75
CA GLY A 332 15.51 -0.59 -15.98
C GLY A 332 16.42 -0.56 -17.20
N LYS A 333 17.21 -1.64 -17.36
CA LYS A 333 18.19 -1.87 -18.43
C LYS A 333 18.01 -3.23 -19.11
N THR A 334 16.76 -3.68 -19.25
CA THR A 334 16.43 -4.99 -19.83
C THR A 334 16.49 -5.02 -21.36
N GLY A 335 16.50 -3.86 -22.01
CA GLY A 335 16.34 -3.73 -23.46
C GLY A 335 14.88 -3.82 -23.94
N TYR A 336 13.93 -3.89 -23.01
CA TYR A 336 12.49 -3.86 -23.25
C TYR A 336 11.93 -2.51 -22.81
N PRO A 337 11.61 -1.58 -23.72
CA PRO A 337 11.34 -0.18 -23.40
C PRO A 337 10.25 0.06 -22.33
N ILE A 338 9.13 -0.67 -22.38
CA ILE A 338 8.05 -0.52 -21.41
C ILE A 338 8.44 -1.03 -20.01
N ILE A 339 9.28 -2.08 -19.92
CA ILE A 339 9.81 -2.61 -18.67
C ILE A 339 10.76 -1.58 -18.06
N ASP A 340 11.71 -1.09 -18.88
CA ASP A 340 12.74 -0.16 -18.43
C ASP A 340 12.12 1.18 -17.99
N ALA A 341 11.13 1.67 -18.72
CA ALA A 341 10.37 2.87 -18.34
C ALA A 341 9.68 2.72 -16.98
N ALA A 342 9.04 1.58 -16.73
CA ALA A 342 8.33 1.32 -15.50
C ALA A 342 9.27 1.22 -14.29
N MET A 343 10.39 0.51 -14.43
CA MET A 343 11.38 0.37 -13.36
C MET A 343 12.06 1.70 -13.05
N ARG A 344 12.40 2.50 -14.07
CA ARG A 344 12.97 3.84 -13.88
C ARG A 344 11.99 4.81 -13.23
N GLN A 345 10.69 4.76 -13.58
CA GLN A 345 9.66 5.53 -12.86
C GLN A 345 9.70 5.22 -11.38
N MET A 346 9.64 3.93 -11.02
CA MET A 346 9.66 3.51 -9.61
C MET A 346 10.92 4.00 -8.88
N ASN A 347 12.08 3.79 -9.47
CA ASN A 347 13.36 4.17 -8.86
C ASN A 347 13.49 5.69 -8.66
N GLN A 348 12.92 6.49 -9.54
CA GLN A 348 13.01 7.95 -9.48
C GLN A 348 11.92 8.59 -8.62
N THR A 349 10.74 7.98 -8.53
CA THR A 349 9.57 8.60 -7.88
C THR A 349 9.07 7.87 -6.65
N GLY A 350 9.55 6.66 -6.37
CA GLY A 350 9.01 5.79 -5.34
C GLY A 350 7.62 5.25 -5.68
N TRP A 351 7.14 5.41 -6.92
CA TRP A 351 5.80 4.97 -7.34
C TRP A 351 5.81 4.37 -8.74
N MET A 352 4.91 3.45 -8.99
CA MET A 352 4.71 2.84 -10.31
C MET A 352 3.21 2.68 -10.58
N HIS A 353 2.79 3.01 -11.79
CA HIS A 353 1.41 2.80 -12.25
C HIS A 353 1.03 1.31 -12.20
N ASN A 354 -0.21 0.98 -11.77
CA ASN A 354 -0.63 -0.42 -11.55
C ASN A 354 -0.45 -1.30 -12.80
N ARG A 355 -0.78 -0.82 -14.00
CA ARG A 355 -0.57 -1.58 -15.24
C ARG A 355 0.90 -1.94 -15.44
N CYS A 356 1.80 -1.04 -15.12
CA CYS A 356 3.24 -1.27 -15.20
C CYS A 356 3.71 -2.31 -14.18
N ARG A 357 3.18 -2.28 -12.94
CA ARG A 357 3.49 -3.31 -11.92
C ARG A 357 3.18 -4.72 -12.44
N MET A 358 2.03 -4.90 -13.08
CA MET A 358 1.65 -6.19 -13.67
C MET A 358 2.59 -6.62 -14.80
N ILE A 359 3.01 -5.68 -15.65
CA ILE A 359 3.87 -5.96 -16.81
C ILE A 359 5.27 -6.35 -16.35
N VAL A 360 5.89 -5.57 -15.45
CA VAL A 360 7.27 -5.85 -14.98
C VAL A 360 7.35 -7.09 -14.10
N ALA A 361 6.29 -7.38 -13.31
CA ALA A 361 6.23 -8.60 -12.50
C ALA A 361 6.04 -9.85 -13.36
N SER A 362 5.21 -9.78 -14.41
CA SER A 362 5.09 -10.86 -15.40
C SER A 362 6.42 -11.10 -16.11
N PHE A 363 7.14 -10.05 -16.50
CA PHE A 363 8.44 -10.16 -17.16
C PHE A 363 9.48 -10.82 -16.24
N LEU A 364 9.61 -10.35 -14.99
CA LEU A 364 10.53 -10.95 -14.04
C LEU A 364 10.31 -12.46 -13.86
N THR A 365 9.05 -12.83 -13.65
CA THR A 365 8.72 -14.21 -13.28
C THR A 365 8.64 -15.17 -14.47
N LYS A 366 8.29 -14.70 -15.66
CA LYS A 366 7.95 -15.56 -16.82
C LYS A 366 8.90 -15.41 -17.99
N ASP A 367 9.59 -14.30 -18.11
CA ASP A 367 10.64 -14.09 -19.11
C ASP A 367 12.03 -14.29 -18.51
N LEU A 368 12.28 -13.76 -17.32
CA LEU A 368 13.58 -13.96 -16.64
C LEU A 368 13.59 -15.25 -15.78
N ILE A 369 12.44 -15.83 -15.49
CA ILE A 369 12.27 -17.04 -14.64
C ILE A 369 12.96 -16.83 -13.28
N ILE A 370 12.74 -15.66 -12.70
CA ILE A 370 13.25 -15.27 -11.38
C ILE A 370 12.14 -15.36 -10.34
N ASN A 371 12.48 -15.85 -9.14
CA ASN A 371 11.55 -15.98 -8.02
C ASN A 371 10.84 -14.65 -7.76
N TRP A 372 9.52 -14.68 -7.73
CA TRP A 372 8.67 -13.51 -7.52
C TRP A 372 8.97 -12.78 -6.21
N GLN A 373 9.45 -13.48 -5.17
CA GLN A 373 9.80 -12.88 -3.87
C GLN A 373 10.97 -11.89 -3.97
N TRP A 374 11.87 -12.06 -4.95
CA TRP A 374 12.92 -11.06 -5.20
C TRP A 374 12.33 -9.74 -5.69
N GLY A 375 11.38 -9.81 -6.60
CA GLY A 375 10.68 -8.63 -7.10
C GLY A 375 9.76 -8.01 -6.05
N GLU A 376 9.04 -8.83 -5.28
CA GLU A 376 8.22 -8.40 -4.14
C GLU A 376 9.05 -7.58 -3.15
N LYS A 377 10.21 -8.10 -2.75
CA LYS A 377 11.15 -7.42 -1.86
C LYS A 377 11.67 -6.12 -2.46
N TYR A 378 12.07 -6.13 -3.74
CA TYR A 378 12.53 -4.93 -4.42
C TYR A 378 11.45 -3.84 -4.48
N PHE A 379 10.19 -4.22 -4.68
CA PHE A 379 9.06 -3.28 -4.59
C PHE A 379 8.91 -2.70 -3.18
N MET A 380 9.01 -3.53 -2.15
CA MET A 380 8.99 -3.05 -0.77
C MET A 380 10.15 -2.11 -0.45
N GLN A 381 11.32 -2.29 -1.05
CA GLN A 381 12.49 -1.42 -0.89
C GLN A 381 12.37 -0.07 -1.59
N ASN A 382 11.45 0.08 -2.56
CA ASN A 382 11.38 1.28 -3.39
C ASN A 382 10.03 2.01 -3.33
N LEU A 383 8.91 1.29 -3.10
CA LEU A 383 7.58 1.89 -3.20
C LEU A 383 7.18 2.67 -1.95
N ILE A 384 6.68 3.89 -2.14
CA ILE A 384 6.05 4.73 -1.14
C ILE A 384 4.80 4.06 -0.53
N ASP A 385 4.05 3.33 -1.35
CA ASP A 385 2.80 2.66 -1.00
C ASP A 385 2.99 1.16 -0.68
N GLY A 386 4.23 0.72 -0.43
CA GLY A 386 4.54 -0.68 -0.13
C GLY A 386 3.70 -1.22 1.04
N ASP A 387 2.70 -2.03 0.73
CA ASP A 387 1.78 -2.70 1.65
C ASP A 387 1.92 -4.21 1.48
N LEU A 388 2.12 -4.94 2.57
CA LEU A 388 2.41 -6.37 2.50
C LEU A 388 1.28 -7.14 1.80
N SER A 389 0.02 -6.89 2.15
CA SER A 389 -1.11 -7.62 1.58
C SER A 389 -1.31 -7.36 0.08
N ALA A 390 -1.28 -6.08 -0.31
CA ALA A 390 -1.45 -5.70 -1.71
C ALA A 390 -0.25 -6.07 -2.58
N ASN A 391 0.99 -5.89 -2.06
CA ASN A 391 2.22 -6.23 -2.78
C ASN A 391 2.33 -7.73 -2.98
N ASN A 392 2.20 -8.52 -1.91
CA ASN A 392 2.22 -9.98 -1.96
C ASN A 392 1.14 -10.54 -2.88
N GLY A 393 -0.12 -10.11 -2.70
CA GLY A 393 -1.23 -10.54 -3.54
C GLY A 393 -1.03 -10.22 -5.03
N GLY A 394 -0.55 -9.02 -5.34
CA GLY A 394 -0.24 -8.60 -6.72
C GLY A 394 0.92 -9.37 -7.35
N TRP A 395 1.97 -9.65 -6.60
CA TRP A 395 3.10 -10.48 -7.06
C TRP A 395 2.70 -11.91 -7.29
N GLN A 396 1.98 -12.53 -6.34
CA GLN A 396 1.49 -13.90 -6.51
C GLN A 396 0.49 -14.03 -7.68
N TRP A 397 -0.37 -13.01 -7.88
CA TRP A 397 -1.23 -12.96 -9.06
C TRP A 397 -0.43 -12.93 -10.36
N SER A 398 0.57 -12.06 -10.45
CA SER A 398 1.44 -11.92 -11.64
C SER A 398 2.30 -13.17 -11.88
N ALA A 399 2.82 -13.79 -10.83
CA ALA A 399 3.61 -15.02 -10.89
C ALA A 399 2.77 -16.26 -11.22
N SER A 400 1.44 -16.20 -11.10
CA SER A 400 0.51 -17.34 -11.15
C SER A 400 0.59 -18.29 -9.94
N SER A 401 1.25 -17.86 -8.87
CA SER A 401 1.43 -18.62 -7.62
C SER A 401 0.33 -18.37 -6.58
N GLY A 402 -0.57 -17.42 -6.83
CA GLY A 402 -1.61 -16.99 -5.92
C GLY A 402 -2.98 -17.66 -6.12
N MET A 403 -4.00 -17.03 -5.55
CA MET A 403 -5.39 -17.52 -5.50
C MET A 403 -6.17 -17.34 -6.82
N ASP A 404 -5.63 -16.67 -7.84
CA ASP A 404 -6.33 -16.47 -9.12
C ASP A 404 -6.58 -17.83 -9.81
N PRO A 405 -7.83 -18.12 -10.23
CA PRO A 405 -8.17 -19.37 -10.91
C PRO A 405 -7.64 -19.45 -12.35
N LYS A 406 -7.18 -18.36 -12.94
CA LYS A 406 -6.64 -18.33 -14.32
C LYS A 406 -5.11 -18.29 -14.32
N PRO A 407 -4.45 -19.43 -14.21
CA PRO A 407 -2.99 -19.50 -14.27
C PRO A 407 -2.48 -19.12 -15.68
N LEU A 408 -1.18 -18.80 -15.77
CA LEU A 408 -0.44 -18.63 -17.03
C LEU A 408 -0.87 -17.45 -17.90
N ARG A 409 -1.13 -16.28 -17.32
CA ARG A 409 -1.12 -15.04 -18.11
C ARG A 409 0.32 -14.58 -18.30
N ILE A 410 0.84 -14.73 -19.52
CA ILE A 410 2.16 -14.24 -19.89
C ILE A 410 1.96 -12.99 -20.76
N PHE A 411 2.54 -11.86 -20.35
CA PHE A 411 2.43 -10.61 -21.09
C PHE A 411 3.62 -10.46 -22.03
N ASN A 412 3.35 -10.29 -23.32
CA ASN A 412 4.40 -9.89 -24.25
C ASN A 412 4.67 -8.38 -24.06
N PRO A 413 5.89 -7.96 -23.67
CA PRO A 413 6.20 -6.56 -23.35
C PRO A 413 5.91 -5.59 -24.52
N PHE A 414 6.20 -5.98 -25.76
CA PHE A 414 5.94 -5.14 -26.93
C PHE A 414 4.43 -4.94 -27.15
N THR A 415 3.65 -6.02 -27.09
CA THR A 415 2.18 -5.95 -27.21
C THR A 415 1.57 -5.11 -26.07
N GLN A 416 2.13 -5.18 -24.86
CA GLN A 416 1.67 -4.33 -23.76
C GLN A 416 2.00 -2.85 -24.03
N GLY A 417 3.19 -2.54 -24.53
CA GLY A 417 3.56 -1.18 -24.96
C GLY A 417 2.63 -0.65 -26.02
N GLN A 418 2.38 -1.42 -27.11
CA GLN A 418 1.44 -1.06 -28.18
C GLN A 418 0.04 -0.76 -27.66
N LYS A 419 -0.44 -1.55 -26.69
CA LYS A 419 -1.80 -1.43 -26.17
C LYS A 419 -1.96 -0.27 -25.18
N PHE A 420 -0.99 -0.04 -24.29
CA PHE A 420 -1.14 0.83 -23.13
C PHE A 420 -0.28 2.10 -23.18
N ASP A 421 0.63 2.20 -24.14
CA ASP A 421 1.39 3.43 -24.46
C ASP A 421 1.52 3.60 -25.98
N PRO A 422 0.37 3.65 -26.75
CA PRO A 422 0.39 3.58 -28.21
C PRO A 422 1.12 4.74 -28.88
N LYS A 423 1.34 5.84 -28.16
CA LYS A 423 2.13 7.00 -28.62
C LYS A 423 3.55 7.01 -28.10
N SER A 424 3.92 6.03 -27.27
CA SER A 424 5.22 5.94 -26.58
C SER A 424 5.55 7.15 -25.70
N GLU A 425 4.53 7.86 -25.21
CA GLU A 425 4.69 9.05 -24.37
C GLU A 425 5.29 8.68 -23.00
N TYR A 426 4.79 7.59 -22.40
CA TYR A 426 5.30 7.07 -21.14
C TYR A 426 6.73 6.54 -21.28
N ILE A 427 7.00 5.73 -22.30
CA ILE A 427 8.34 5.20 -22.58
C ILE A 427 9.33 6.35 -22.76
N ARG A 428 9.02 7.34 -23.60
CA ARG A 428 9.93 8.48 -23.85
C ARG A 428 10.16 9.37 -22.64
N LYS A 429 9.18 9.47 -21.74
CA LYS A 429 9.33 10.20 -20.48
C LYS A 429 10.39 9.57 -19.57
N TRP A 430 10.38 8.24 -19.44
CA TRP A 430 11.22 7.53 -18.48
C TRP A 430 12.49 6.90 -19.08
N VAL A 431 12.53 6.81 -20.42
CA VAL A 431 13.70 6.35 -21.20
C VAL A 431 14.02 7.41 -22.24
N PRO A 432 14.53 8.58 -21.81
CA PRO A 432 14.68 9.75 -22.70
C PRO A 432 15.68 9.54 -23.84
N GLU A 433 16.60 8.60 -23.74
CA GLU A 433 17.49 8.20 -24.82
C GLU A 433 16.74 7.65 -26.03
N LEU A 434 15.54 7.09 -25.85
CA LEU A 434 14.71 6.55 -26.94
C LEU A 434 13.77 7.59 -27.58
N ARG A 435 13.83 8.85 -27.19
CA ARG A 435 12.88 9.89 -27.63
C ARG A 435 12.84 10.13 -29.15
N TRP A 436 13.93 9.82 -29.84
CA TRP A 436 14.05 10.05 -31.28
C TRP A 436 13.76 8.81 -32.14
N ILE A 437 13.57 7.63 -31.53
CA ILE A 437 13.16 6.43 -32.26
C ILE A 437 11.69 6.59 -32.66
N ASP A 438 11.37 6.22 -33.91
CA ASP A 438 9.98 6.27 -34.37
C ASP A 438 9.09 5.34 -33.54
N THR A 439 7.82 5.74 -33.36
CA THR A 439 6.89 5.04 -32.49
C THR A 439 6.66 3.58 -32.92
N ALA A 440 6.57 3.30 -34.21
CA ALA A 440 6.30 1.95 -34.70
C ALA A 440 7.49 1.02 -34.43
N SER A 441 8.70 1.46 -34.70
CA SER A 441 9.94 0.71 -34.40
C SER A 441 10.14 0.51 -32.90
N LEU A 442 9.90 1.53 -32.10
CA LEU A 442 10.01 1.48 -30.65
C LEU A 442 9.05 0.43 -30.04
N LEU A 443 7.77 0.49 -30.42
CA LEU A 443 6.74 -0.41 -29.90
C LEU A 443 6.83 -1.82 -30.47
N ALA A 444 7.44 -2.00 -31.65
CA ALA A 444 7.71 -3.32 -32.23
C ALA A 444 9.03 -3.96 -31.74
N GLY A 445 9.82 -3.22 -30.95
CA GLY A 445 11.16 -3.68 -30.52
C GLY A 445 12.19 -3.68 -31.66
N LYS A 446 11.93 -2.98 -32.76
CA LYS A 446 12.80 -2.93 -33.96
C LYS A 446 13.81 -1.80 -33.87
N ILE A 447 14.52 -1.71 -32.75
CA ILE A 447 15.64 -0.80 -32.56
C ILE A 447 16.89 -1.57 -32.97
N THR A 448 17.60 -1.08 -33.98
CA THR A 448 18.78 -1.78 -34.51
C THR A 448 19.94 -1.78 -33.51
N PRO A 449 20.87 -2.76 -33.59
CA PRO A 449 22.07 -2.78 -32.72
C PRO A 449 22.93 -1.51 -32.86
N ILE A 450 22.95 -0.86 -34.03
CA ILE A 450 23.66 0.39 -34.26
C ILE A 450 23.00 1.54 -33.49
N GLU A 451 21.66 1.67 -33.61
CA GLU A 451 20.90 2.66 -32.84
C GLU A 451 21.05 2.45 -31.33
N ARG A 452 20.93 1.21 -30.84
CA ARG A 452 21.11 0.91 -29.42
C ARG A 452 22.47 1.37 -28.92
N ARG A 453 23.56 1.03 -29.63
CA ARG A 453 24.89 1.48 -29.26
C ARG A 453 25.05 3.00 -29.29
N SER A 454 24.50 3.66 -30.28
CA SER A 454 24.61 5.14 -30.41
C SER A 454 23.83 5.88 -29.33
N LEU A 455 22.73 5.27 -28.82
CA LEU A 455 21.88 5.82 -27.79
C LEU A 455 22.28 5.38 -26.37
N GLY A 456 23.23 4.44 -26.24
CA GLY A 456 23.58 3.82 -24.95
C GLY A 456 22.45 2.98 -24.37
N TYR A 457 21.54 2.46 -25.19
CA TYR A 457 20.42 1.63 -24.76
C TYR A 457 20.74 0.15 -24.99
N PRO A 458 20.49 -0.74 -23.98
CA PRO A 458 20.93 -2.14 -24.06
C PRO A 458 20.17 -2.97 -25.09
N GLU A 459 20.79 -4.07 -25.52
CA GLU A 459 20.10 -5.14 -26.23
C GLU A 459 19.13 -5.86 -25.29
N PRO A 460 18.06 -6.50 -25.81
CA PRO A 460 17.21 -7.36 -25.01
C PRO A 460 18.00 -8.48 -24.32
N ILE A 461 17.91 -8.55 -23.00
CA ILE A 461 18.67 -9.54 -22.19
C ILE A 461 18.19 -10.98 -22.37
N VAL A 462 16.96 -11.18 -22.88
CA VAL A 462 16.37 -12.47 -23.20
C VAL A 462 15.50 -12.39 -24.45
N ASP A 463 15.21 -13.51 -25.12
CA ASP A 463 14.17 -13.62 -26.14
C ASP A 463 12.83 -14.03 -25.50
N HIS A 464 11.83 -13.15 -25.60
CA HIS A 464 10.50 -13.37 -25.01
C HIS A 464 9.84 -14.69 -25.49
N ASN A 465 9.93 -15.01 -26.79
CA ASN A 465 9.28 -16.19 -27.34
C ASN A 465 9.92 -17.51 -26.86
N GLN A 466 11.23 -17.49 -26.66
CA GLN A 466 11.97 -18.60 -26.10
C GLN A 466 11.62 -18.78 -24.61
N GLN A 467 11.67 -17.72 -23.82
CA GLN A 467 11.44 -17.78 -22.39
C GLN A 467 10.01 -18.15 -22.00
N GLN A 468 8.99 -17.62 -22.71
CA GLN A 468 7.62 -18.01 -22.43
C GLN A 468 7.36 -19.53 -22.71
N ARG A 469 8.02 -20.11 -23.74
CA ARG A 469 7.93 -21.57 -24.01
C ARG A 469 8.56 -22.35 -22.87
N ARG A 470 9.77 -21.97 -22.46
CA ARG A 470 10.49 -22.58 -21.36
C ARG A 470 9.71 -22.51 -20.04
N PHE A 471 9.16 -21.34 -19.69
CA PHE A 471 8.32 -21.20 -18.49
C PHE A 471 7.11 -22.14 -18.51
N LYS A 472 6.42 -22.28 -19.68
CA LYS A 472 5.29 -23.18 -19.82
C LYS A 472 5.69 -24.65 -19.64
N GLU A 473 6.87 -25.04 -20.09
CA GLU A 473 7.42 -26.39 -19.91
C GLU A 473 7.72 -26.67 -18.44
N LEU A 474 8.41 -25.79 -17.76
CA LEU A 474 8.67 -25.89 -16.32
C LEU A 474 7.37 -25.98 -15.51
N TYR A 475 6.38 -25.14 -15.83
CA TYR A 475 5.09 -25.18 -15.16
C TYR A 475 4.33 -26.52 -15.38
N LYS A 476 4.40 -27.09 -16.58
CA LYS A 476 3.80 -28.40 -16.85
C LYS A 476 4.47 -29.51 -16.04
N GLN A 477 5.80 -29.49 -15.93
CA GLN A 477 6.55 -30.47 -15.14
C GLN A 477 6.14 -30.43 -13.66
N GLN A 478 5.98 -29.25 -13.07
CA GLN A 478 5.54 -29.12 -11.69
C GLN A 478 4.11 -29.62 -11.47
N LYS A 479 3.20 -29.43 -12.42
CA LYS A 479 1.82 -29.93 -12.32
C LYS A 479 1.67 -31.46 -12.42
N ILE A 480 2.66 -32.15 -12.93
CA ILE A 480 2.64 -33.64 -13.02
C ILE A 480 3.04 -34.22 -11.65
N VAL A 481 3.70 -33.45 -10.82
CA VAL A 481 4.18 -33.87 -9.49
C VAL A 481 3.09 -33.64 -8.41
N GLU A 482 2.10 -32.79 -8.66
CA GLU A 482 0.86 -32.64 -7.87
C GLU A 482 -0.12 -33.79 -8.16
#